data_0afe6513b1a1f402c856a6b8625524ac
#
_entry.id   0afe6513b1a1f402c856a6b8625524ac
#
_cell.length_a   1.000
_cell.length_b   1.000
_cell.length_c   1.000
_cell.angle_alpha   90.00
_cell.angle_beta   90.00
_cell.angle_gamma   90.00
#
_symmetry.space_group_name_H-M   'P 1'
#
loop_
_entity.id
_entity.type
_entity.pdbx_description
1 polymer ?
#
loop_
_entity_poly.entity_id
_entity_poly.type
_entity_poly.pdbx_seq_one_letter_code
_entity_poly.pdbx_strand_id
1 'polypeptide(L)'
;MIEPVIRWMGGKRKLSSFIKSKFPENFGTYYEPFLGGAAIALSLPPSQKKILGDINQDLMCFYRVLAKDPDEIYSRLMKITSIDQELYLLVRSLDRLPDWRDRLSEADQAARFFFLNQSCFNGVWRENSRGQHNTPFGGRDVNFIPMFSNMEEFSRWLAHPKCELRRGSYASTCRDAIAGDLIYLDPPYSVLEGKGKVTYTSVPFSQADLKTEVDFWTTQGCYVVLSNACTPEVLELYKDYKIEYLEASRCVAGNGDRRPAKEVLINNFHKIG
;
A
#
# COMPACT_ATOMS: atom_id res chain seq x y z
N MET A 1 -14.66 3.93 -12.58
CA MET A 1 -14.12 3.39 -11.30
C MET A 1 -12.68 3.87 -11.21
N ILE A 2 -12.33 4.57 -10.14
CA ILE A 2 -10.96 5.09 -9.94
C ILE A 2 -10.01 3.92 -9.79
N GLU A 3 -8.86 4.00 -10.47
CA GLU A 3 -7.84 2.96 -10.43
C GLU A 3 -6.62 3.43 -9.62
N PRO A 4 -5.89 2.50 -8.96
CA PRO A 4 -4.60 2.83 -8.38
C PRO A 4 -3.67 3.47 -9.41
N VAL A 5 -3.08 4.62 -9.07
CA VAL A 5 -2.17 5.35 -9.97
C VAL A 5 -0.73 4.88 -9.86
N ILE A 6 -0.39 4.15 -8.81
CA ILE A 6 0.94 3.61 -8.58
C ILE A 6 0.96 2.09 -8.75
N ARG A 7 2.13 1.59 -9.07
CA ARG A 7 2.42 0.16 -9.09
C ARG A 7 2.85 -0.27 -7.70
N TRP A 8 2.13 -1.21 -7.11
CA TRP A 8 2.45 -1.70 -5.78
C TRP A 8 2.41 -3.21 -5.73
N MET A 9 3.47 -3.84 -5.21
CA MET A 9 3.52 -5.30 -5.09
C MET A 9 2.48 -5.79 -4.09
N GLY A 10 1.84 -6.90 -4.41
CA GLY A 10 0.76 -7.44 -3.59
C GLY A 10 -0.58 -6.74 -3.76
N GLY A 11 -0.67 -5.74 -4.67
CA GLY A 11 -1.91 -4.97 -4.88
C GLY A 11 -3.13 -5.85 -5.12
N LYS A 12 -4.21 -5.62 -4.36
CA LYS A 12 -5.43 -6.44 -4.32
C LYS A 12 -6.49 -6.07 -5.37
N ARG A 13 -6.10 -5.33 -6.43
CA ARG A 13 -7.06 -4.83 -7.44
C ARG A 13 -7.99 -5.93 -7.99
N LYS A 14 -7.43 -7.09 -8.34
CA LYS A 14 -8.21 -8.22 -8.87
C LYS A 14 -9.13 -8.87 -7.83
N LEU A 15 -8.82 -8.71 -6.57
CA LEU A 15 -9.56 -9.28 -5.45
C LEU A 15 -10.45 -8.24 -4.74
N SER A 16 -10.40 -6.97 -5.15
CA SER A 16 -11.07 -5.87 -4.42
C SER A 16 -12.57 -6.08 -4.26
N SER A 17 -13.27 -6.47 -5.32
CA SER A 17 -14.70 -6.75 -5.25
C SER A 17 -15.02 -7.94 -4.34
N PHE A 18 -14.19 -8.99 -4.37
CA PHE A 18 -14.34 -10.13 -3.48
C PHE A 18 -14.08 -9.75 -2.03
N ILE A 19 -12.97 -9.07 -1.74
CA ILE A 19 -12.62 -8.63 -0.38
C ILE A 19 -13.72 -7.70 0.17
N LYS A 20 -14.18 -6.74 -0.65
CA LYS A 20 -15.27 -5.84 -0.26
C LYS A 20 -16.56 -6.59 0.04
N SER A 21 -16.89 -7.66 -0.69
CA SER A 21 -18.09 -8.48 -0.42
C SER A 21 -18.06 -9.21 0.92
N LYS A 22 -16.89 -9.24 1.58
CA LYS A 22 -16.71 -9.82 2.90
C LYS A 22 -16.75 -8.79 4.03
N PHE A 23 -16.91 -7.51 3.71
CA PHE A 23 -17.08 -6.47 4.71
C PHE A 23 -18.48 -6.55 5.33
N PRO A 24 -18.67 -6.11 6.58
CA PRO A 24 -20.01 -5.97 7.15
C PRO A 24 -20.82 -4.98 6.34
N GLU A 25 -22.14 -5.18 6.26
CA GLU A 25 -23.03 -4.26 5.52
C GLU A 25 -22.96 -2.83 6.03
N ASN A 26 -22.87 -2.69 7.35
CA ASN A 26 -22.78 -1.41 8.03
C ASN A 26 -21.54 -1.38 8.93
N PHE A 27 -20.77 -0.32 8.80
CA PHE A 27 -19.62 -0.03 9.67
C PHE A 27 -19.44 1.49 9.77
N GLY A 28 -18.75 1.92 10.81
CA GLY A 28 -18.41 3.31 11.06
C GLY A 28 -17.29 3.81 10.16
N THR A 29 -16.14 4.09 10.75
CA THR A 29 -14.93 4.51 10.02
C THR A 29 -14.22 3.30 9.43
N TYR A 30 -13.73 3.43 8.20
CA TYR A 30 -12.86 2.46 7.55
C TYR A 30 -11.39 2.81 7.81
N TYR A 31 -10.59 1.84 8.22
CA TYR A 31 -9.14 1.97 8.41
C TYR A 31 -8.40 1.03 7.47
N GLU A 32 -7.38 1.56 6.76
CA GLU A 32 -6.44 0.77 5.95
C GLU A 32 -5.01 1.22 6.24
N PRO A 33 -4.34 0.63 7.27
CA PRO A 33 -3.02 1.06 7.73
C PRO A 33 -1.85 0.48 6.93
N PHE A 34 -2.11 -0.39 5.97
CA PHE A 34 -1.18 -0.89 4.96
C PHE A 34 -1.69 -0.48 3.58
N LEU A 35 -1.79 0.83 3.33
CA LEU A 35 -2.50 1.39 2.19
C LEU A 35 -1.93 0.95 0.84
N GLY A 36 -0.59 0.88 0.72
CA GLY A 36 0.08 0.52 -0.52
C GLY A 36 -0.51 1.27 -1.72
N GLY A 37 -1.02 0.52 -2.71
CA GLY A 37 -1.65 1.07 -3.92
C GLY A 37 -3.10 1.53 -3.73
N ALA A 38 -3.66 1.50 -2.53
CA ALA A 38 -5.03 1.90 -2.19
C ALA A 38 -6.15 1.12 -2.91
N ALA A 39 -5.87 -0.09 -3.38
CA ALA A 39 -6.81 -0.84 -4.24
C ALA A 39 -8.14 -1.18 -3.54
N ILE A 40 -8.11 -1.44 -2.22
CA ILE A 40 -9.32 -1.76 -1.45
C ILE A 40 -10.04 -0.48 -1.04
N ALA A 41 -9.31 0.53 -0.54
CA ALA A 41 -9.88 1.83 -0.19
C ALA A 41 -10.66 2.45 -1.36
N LEU A 42 -10.10 2.40 -2.58
CA LEU A 42 -10.74 2.92 -3.81
C LEU A 42 -12.02 2.18 -4.21
N SER A 43 -12.28 0.99 -3.67
CA SER A 43 -13.54 0.28 -3.87
C SER A 43 -14.70 0.86 -3.02
N LEU A 44 -14.39 1.73 -2.05
CA LEU A 44 -15.37 2.38 -1.20
C LEU A 44 -15.83 3.72 -1.79
N PRO A 45 -17.07 4.16 -1.52
CA PRO A 45 -17.53 5.46 -2.00
C PRO A 45 -16.74 6.60 -1.32
N PRO A 46 -16.58 7.76 -1.98
CA PRO A 46 -15.92 8.92 -1.38
C PRO A 46 -16.55 9.34 -0.03
N SER A 47 -17.88 9.21 0.08
CA SER A 47 -18.66 9.58 1.29
C SER A 47 -18.39 8.70 2.51
N GLN A 48 -17.78 7.52 2.37
CA GLN A 48 -17.36 6.69 3.50
C GLN A 48 -16.27 7.41 4.28
N LYS A 49 -16.43 7.55 5.59
CA LYS A 49 -15.35 8.04 6.46
C LYS A 49 -14.22 7.03 6.48
N LYS A 50 -13.01 7.47 6.19
CA LYS A 50 -11.84 6.59 6.06
C LYS A 50 -10.56 7.24 6.58
N ILE A 51 -9.74 6.41 7.19
CA ILE A 51 -8.40 6.74 7.67
C ILE A 51 -7.43 5.78 6.99
N LEU A 52 -6.57 6.34 6.14
CA LEU A 52 -5.68 5.61 5.25
C LEU A 52 -4.24 5.87 5.67
N GLY A 53 -3.46 4.83 5.86
CA GLY A 53 -2.10 4.97 6.35
C GLY A 53 -1.11 3.99 5.75
N ASP A 54 0.15 4.38 5.81
CA ASP A 54 1.28 3.51 5.49
C ASP A 54 2.50 3.99 6.28
N ILE A 55 3.41 3.06 6.57
CA ILE A 55 4.68 3.40 7.21
C ILE A 55 5.66 4.03 6.22
N ASN A 56 5.48 3.78 4.92
CA ASN A 56 6.35 4.29 3.87
C ASN A 56 6.20 5.80 3.69
N GLN A 57 7.26 6.53 4.00
CA GLN A 57 7.26 7.99 3.99
C GLN A 57 7.07 8.56 2.57
N ASP A 58 7.73 7.97 1.57
CA ASP A 58 7.68 8.48 0.19
C ASP A 58 6.29 8.27 -0.41
N LEU A 59 5.68 7.12 -0.13
CA LEU A 59 4.30 6.81 -0.50
C LEU A 59 3.32 7.80 0.12
N MET A 60 3.41 8.03 1.42
CA MET A 60 2.48 8.93 2.10
C MET A 60 2.73 10.41 1.76
N CYS A 61 3.95 10.81 1.45
CA CYS A 61 4.26 12.12 0.87
C CYS A 61 3.56 12.27 -0.49
N PHE A 62 3.68 11.29 -1.37
CA PHE A 62 2.99 11.29 -2.67
C PHE A 62 1.48 11.44 -2.51
N TYR A 63 0.84 10.66 -1.65
CA TYR A 63 -0.61 10.76 -1.46
C TYR A 63 -1.07 12.09 -0.87
N ARG A 64 -0.29 12.69 0.05
CA ARG A 64 -0.61 14.03 0.60
C ARG A 64 -0.53 15.12 -0.46
N VAL A 65 0.53 15.10 -1.27
CA VAL A 65 0.68 16.08 -2.37
C VAL A 65 -0.40 15.87 -3.41
N LEU A 66 -0.66 14.61 -3.80
CA LEU A 66 -1.73 14.27 -4.74
C LEU A 66 -3.10 14.77 -4.26
N ALA A 67 -3.41 14.58 -2.97
CA ALA A 67 -4.68 15.02 -2.39
C ALA A 67 -4.83 16.54 -2.37
N LYS A 68 -3.71 17.26 -2.20
CA LYS A 68 -3.69 18.73 -2.09
C LYS A 68 -3.70 19.40 -3.46
N ASP A 69 -2.82 18.97 -4.35
CA ASP A 69 -2.62 19.59 -5.67
C ASP A 69 -1.90 18.59 -6.61
N PRO A 70 -2.63 17.89 -7.49
CA PRO A 70 -2.03 16.96 -8.45
C PRO A 70 -1.16 17.67 -9.50
N ASP A 71 -1.41 18.95 -9.81
CA ASP A 71 -0.66 19.71 -10.80
C ASP A 71 0.77 19.96 -10.36
N GLU A 72 1.03 20.01 -9.07
CA GLU A 72 2.36 20.09 -8.50
C GLU A 72 3.23 18.87 -8.87
N ILE A 73 2.65 17.68 -8.95
CA ILE A 73 3.35 16.47 -9.41
C ILE A 73 3.52 16.52 -10.94
N TYR A 74 2.46 16.86 -11.63
CA TYR A 74 2.40 16.88 -13.09
C TYR A 74 3.40 17.84 -13.71
N SER A 75 3.42 19.09 -13.28
CA SER A 75 4.30 20.11 -13.81
C SER A 75 5.79 19.74 -13.73
N ARG A 76 6.16 18.87 -12.78
CA ARG A 76 7.52 18.32 -12.63
C ARG A 76 7.78 17.20 -13.60
N LEU A 77 6.83 16.28 -13.75
CA LEU A 77 6.95 15.12 -14.64
C LEU A 77 6.95 15.54 -16.11
N MET A 78 6.19 16.58 -16.48
CA MET A 78 6.12 17.08 -17.85
C MET A 78 7.42 17.73 -18.35
N LYS A 79 8.36 18.06 -17.47
CA LYS A 79 9.70 18.50 -17.84
C LYS A 79 10.60 17.38 -18.32
N ILE A 80 10.18 16.11 -18.10
CA ILE A 80 10.94 14.94 -18.48
C ILE A 80 10.52 14.51 -19.89
N THR A 81 11.38 14.70 -20.86
CA THR A 81 11.12 14.41 -22.27
C THR A 81 11.47 12.99 -22.68
N SER A 82 12.39 12.34 -21.96
CA SER A 82 12.78 10.94 -22.17
C SER A 82 13.28 10.33 -20.86
N ILE A 83 13.11 9.04 -20.70
CA ILE A 83 13.57 8.30 -19.52
C ILE A 83 14.59 7.26 -19.97
N ASP A 84 15.82 7.50 -19.64
CA ASP A 84 16.93 6.54 -19.81
C ASP A 84 17.47 6.07 -18.44
N GLN A 85 18.46 5.20 -18.50
CA GLN A 85 19.10 4.67 -17.31
C GLN A 85 19.87 5.76 -16.54
N GLU A 86 20.47 6.72 -17.21
CA GLU A 86 21.26 7.78 -16.60
C GLU A 86 20.35 8.70 -15.76
N LEU A 87 19.29 9.22 -16.35
CA LEU A 87 18.29 10.03 -15.65
C LEU A 87 17.66 9.25 -14.47
N TYR A 88 17.30 7.97 -14.71
CA TYR A 88 16.77 7.13 -13.64
C TYR A 88 17.73 7.02 -12.46
N LEU A 89 19.00 6.74 -12.69
CA LEU A 89 20.02 6.62 -11.66
C LEU A 89 20.29 7.95 -10.96
N LEU A 90 20.26 9.06 -11.68
CA LEU A 90 20.39 10.40 -11.14
C LEU A 90 19.25 10.68 -10.16
N VAL A 91 17.98 10.52 -10.57
CA VAL A 91 16.81 10.74 -9.72
C VAL A 91 16.80 9.77 -8.52
N ARG A 92 17.19 8.51 -8.74
CA ARG A 92 17.30 7.54 -7.66
C ARG A 92 18.35 7.94 -6.63
N SER A 93 19.49 8.51 -7.07
CA SER A 93 20.60 8.86 -6.18
C SER A 93 20.30 10.03 -5.24
N LEU A 94 19.24 10.81 -5.47
CA LEU A 94 18.90 11.96 -4.64
C LEU A 94 18.74 11.60 -3.16
N ASP A 95 18.21 10.42 -2.85
CA ASP A 95 18.04 9.96 -1.45
C ASP A 95 19.36 9.49 -0.79
N ARG A 96 20.52 9.58 -1.48
CA ARG A 96 21.85 9.35 -0.93
C ARG A 96 22.50 10.63 -0.40
N LEU A 97 21.95 11.78 -0.80
CA LEU A 97 22.46 13.07 -0.31
C LEU A 97 22.03 13.27 1.16
N PRO A 98 22.93 13.82 2.00
CA PRO A 98 22.53 14.21 3.35
C PRO A 98 21.37 15.19 3.29
N ASP A 99 20.43 15.04 4.21
CA ASP A 99 19.28 15.96 4.40
C ASP A 99 18.47 16.23 3.10
N TRP A 100 18.43 15.24 2.20
CA TRP A 100 17.81 15.40 0.87
C TRP A 100 16.32 15.79 0.96
N ARG A 101 15.65 15.36 2.03
CA ARG A 101 14.23 15.69 2.23
C ARG A 101 14.02 17.14 2.59
N ASP A 102 14.98 17.75 3.29
CA ASP A 102 14.92 19.17 3.66
C ASP A 102 15.30 20.08 2.47
N ARG A 103 16.02 19.51 1.49
CA ARG A 103 16.45 20.21 0.27
C ARG A 103 15.42 20.18 -0.84
N LEU A 104 14.49 19.23 -0.81
CA LEU A 104 13.44 19.08 -1.80
C LEU A 104 12.08 19.42 -1.21
N SER A 105 11.27 20.17 -1.95
CA SER A 105 9.88 20.38 -1.59
C SER A 105 9.12 19.04 -1.52
N GLU A 106 8.00 18.99 -0.79
CA GLU A 106 7.15 17.79 -0.77
C GLU A 106 6.69 17.41 -2.20
N ALA A 107 6.45 18.40 -3.07
CA ALA A 107 6.07 18.17 -4.45
C ALA A 107 7.20 17.53 -5.28
N ASP A 108 8.47 17.92 -5.05
CA ASP A 108 9.63 17.30 -5.71
C ASP A 108 9.84 15.87 -5.19
N GLN A 109 9.64 15.63 -3.89
CA GLN A 109 9.69 14.29 -3.30
C GLN A 109 8.58 13.39 -3.86
N ALA A 110 7.37 13.90 -3.99
CA ALA A 110 6.23 13.17 -4.57
C ALA A 110 6.43 12.85 -6.06
N ALA A 111 6.91 13.82 -6.84
CA ALA A 111 7.24 13.60 -8.25
C ALA A 111 8.38 12.58 -8.42
N ARG A 112 9.43 12.67 -7.58
CA ARG A 112 10.50 11.66 -7.54
C ARG A 112 9.97 10.27 -7.24
N PHE A 113 9.12 10.14 -6.23
CA PHE A 113 8.51 8.85 -5.87
C PHE A 113 7.75 8.27 -7.06
N PHE A 114 6.87 9.06 -7.67
CA PHE A 114 6.04 8.60 -8.79
C PHE A 114 6.89 8.25 -10.01
N PHE A 115 7.88 9.08 -10.36
CA PHE A 115 8.85 8.80 -11.43
C PHE A 115 9.53 7.44 -11.23
N LEU A 116 10.12 7.22 -10.05
CA LEU A 116 10.82 5.97 -9.73
C LEU A 116 9.86 4.77 -9.74
N ASN A 117 8.66 4.92 -9.18
CA ASN A 117 7.66 3.86 -9.15
C ASN A 117 7.23 3.42 -10.56
N GLN A 118 7.07 4.35 -11.49
CA GLN A 118 6.65 4.05 -12.86
C GLN A 118 7.80 3.50 -13.72
N SER A 119 9.03 3.94 -13.49
CA SER A 119 10.19 3.61 -14.33
C SER A 119 11.09 2.51 -13.78
N CYS A 120 10.96 2.12 -12.53
CA CYS A 120 11.74 1.02 -11.96
C CYS A 120 11.29 -0.36 -12.48
N PHE A 121 12.16 -1.36 -12.28
CA PHE A 121 11.89 -2.74 -12.68
C PHE A 121 10.61 -3.28 -12.03
N ASN A 122 9.64 -3.64 -12.84
CA ASN A 122 8.32 -4.18 -12.46
C ASN A 122 7.50 -3.30 -11.50
N GLY A 123 7.85 -2.03 -11.30
CA GLY A 123 7.17 -1.16 -10.33
C GLY A 123 7.38 -1.58 -8.89
N VAL A 124 8.44 -2.30 -8.60
CA VAL A 124 8.76 -2.79 -7.25
C VAL A 124 9.37 -1.68 -6.42
N TRP A 125 8.68 -1.21 -5.39
CA TRP A 125 9.31 -0.35 -4.39
C TRP A 125 10.11 -1.20 -3.41
N ARG A 126 11.39 -0.96 -3.33
CA ARG A 126 12.30 -1.65 -2.42
C ARG A 126 13.34 -0.70 -1.88
N GLU A 127 13.61 -0.78 -0.58
CA GLU A 127 14.61 0.00 0.11
C GLU A 127 15.76 -0.90 0.60
N ASN A 128 16.97 -0.32 0.70
CA ASN A 128 18.09 -0.94 1.40
C ASN A 128 17.97 -0.70 2.91
N SER A 129 18.92 -1.23 3.70
CA SER A 129 18.94 -1.07 5.15
C SER A 129 19.08 0.39 5.64
N ARG A 130 19.40 1.32 4.73
CA ARG A 130 19.49 2.77 5.00
C ARG A 130 18.20 3.51 4.63
N GLY A 131 17.12 2.80 4.24
CA GLY A 131 15.87 3.40 3.79
C GLY A 131 15.95 4.07 2.40
N GLN A 132 16.95 3.71 1.57
CA GLN A 132 17.15 4.29 0.25
C GLN A 132 16.59 3.37 -0.84
N HIS A 133 15.87 3.95 -1.81
CA HIS A 133 15.33 3.19 -2.94
C HIS A 133 16.44 2.50 -3.73
N ASN A 134 16.34 1.19 -3.95
CA ASN A 134 17.39 0.40 -4.56
C ASN A 134 16.95 -0.51 -5.71
N THR A 135 15.74 -0.34 -6.23
CA THR A 135 15.28 -1.08 -7.40
C THR A 135 16.04 -0.61 -8.65
N PRO A 136 16.43 -1.49 -9.57
CA PRO A 136 17.07 -1.10 -10.81
C PRO A 136 16.07 -0.42 -11.78
N PHE A 137 16.59 0.22 -12.82
CA PHE A 137 15.79 0.74 -13.93
C PHE A 137 15.04 -0.38 -14.65
N GLY A 138 13.81 -0.10 -15.05
CA GLY A 138 12.92 -1.09 -15.69
C GLY A 138 13.12 -1.22 -17.21
N GLY A 139 13.95 -0.36 -17.82
CA GLY A 139 14.20 -0.39 -19.25
C GLY A 139 12.99 -0.01 -20.12
N ARG A 140 12.00 0.70 -19.54
CA ARG A 140 10.79 1.11 -20.25
C ARG A 140 10.73 2.62 -20.37
N ASP A 141 10.35 3.09 -21.55
CA ASP A 141 9.86 4.44 -21.71
C ASP A 141 8.47 4.58 -21.06
N VAL A 142 8.27 5.63 -20.28
CA VAL A 142 7.03 5.87 -19.55
C VAL A 142 6.45 7.19 -20.02
N ASN A 143 5.26 7.09 -20.59
CA ASN A 143 4.47 8.28 -20.88
C ASN A 143 3.57 8.61 -19.67
N PHE A 144 3.82 9.73 -19.01
CA PHE A 144 3.04 10.18 -17.86
C PHE A 144 1.70 10.81 -18.24
N ILE A 145 1.56 11.34 -19.45
CA ILE A 145 0.38 12.08 -19.90
C ILE A 145 -0.93 11.30 -19.72
N PRO A 146 -1.03 10.01 -20.14
CA PRO A 146 -2.27 9.25 -19.97
C PRO A 146 -2.65 8.94 -18.53
N MET A 147 -1.71 9.09 -17.59
CA MET A 147 -1.95 8.78 -16.18
C MET A 147 -2.66 9.92 -15.45
N PHE A 148 -2.69 11.10 -16.06
CA PHE A 148 -3.04 12.33 -15.39
C PHE A 148 -4.51 12.41 -15.03
N SER A 149 -5.41 12.05 -15.95
CA SER A 149 -6.85 12.06 -15.70
C SER A 149 -7.25 11.16 -14.53
N ASN A 150 -6.59 9.99 -14.41
CA ASN A 150 -6.82 9.09 -13.28
C ASN A 150 -6.23 9.65 -11.97
N MET A 151 -5.10 10.35 -12.03
CA MET A 151 -4.52 11.04 -10.87
C MET A 151 -5.46 12.15 -10.36
N GLU A 152 -6.08 12.93 -11.25
CA GLU A 152 -7.06 13.95 -10.86
C GLU A 152 -8.30 13.33 -10.20
N GLU A 153 -8.84 12.24 -10.74
CA GLU A 153 -9.96 11.53 -10.11
C GLU A 153 -9.60 11.01 -8.74
N PHE A 154 -8.41 10.43 -8.61
CA PHE A 154 -7.91 9.93 -7.33
C PHE A 154 -7.65 11.08 -6.35
N SER A 155 -7.08 12.21 -6.82
CA SER A 155 -6.90 13.41 -6.02
C SER A 155 -8.22 13.87 -5.41
N ARG A 156 -9.27 14.05 -6.23
CA ARG A 156 -10.61 14.45 -5.74
C ARG A 156 -11.17 13.47 -4.70
N TRP A 157 -10.91 12.17 -4.88
CA TRP A 157 -11.34 11.15 -3.92
C TRP A 157 -10.57 11.22 -2.59
N LEU A 158 -9.25 11.45 -2.64
CA LEU A 158 -8.40 11.65 -1.45
C LEU A 158 -8.71 12.97 -0.73
N ALA A 159 -9.01 14.04 -1.48
CA ALA A 159 -9.31 15.36 -0.95
C ALA A 159 -10.70 15.44 -0.28
N HIS A 160 -11.50 14.36 -0.33
CA HIS A 160 -12.81 14.35 0.32
C HIS A 160 -12.68 14.58 1.83
N PRO A 161 -13.51 15.45 2.48
CA PRO A 161 -13.39 15.78 3.91
C PRO A 161 -13.49 14.59 4.87
N LYS A 162 -14.00 13.47 4.41
CA LYS A 162 -14.07 12.20 5.19
C LYS A 162 -12.88 11.28 4.96
N CYS A 163 -11.85 11.73 4.26
CA CYS A 163 -10.61 10.99 4.03
C CYS A 163 -9.48 11.62 4.83
N GLU A 164 -8.86 10.87 5.72
CA GLU A 164 -7.68 11.29 6.47
C GLU A 164 -6.49 10.42 6.08
N LEU A 165 -5.34 11.05 5.83
CA LEU A 165 -4.08 10.38 5.50
C LEU A 165 -3.14 10.42 6.71
N ARG A 166 -2.68 9.27 7.17
CA ARG A 166 -1.76 9.13 8.30
C ARG A 166 -0.47 8.44 7.87
N ARG A 167 0.66 9.01 8.19
CA ARG A 167 1.95 8.31 8.10
C ARG A 167 2.27 7.68 9.45
N GLY A 168 2.50 6.36 9.49
CA GLY A 168 2.91 5.69 10.71
C GLY A 168 2.71 4.17 10.67
N SER A 169 2.89 3.54 11.82
CA SER A 169 2.60 2.11 11.99
C SER A 169 1.10 1.82 11.90
N TYR A 170 0.76 0.56 11.70
CA TYR A 170 -0.63 0.11 11.73
C TYR A 170 -1.32 0.45 13.06
N ALA A 171 -0.65 0.26 14.19
CA ALA A 171 -1.17 0.62 15.50
C ALA A 171 -1.44 2.14 15.61
N SER A 172 -0.50 2.99 15.18
CA SER A 172 -0.67 4.44 15.22
C SER A 172 -1.76 4.94 14.26
N THR A 173 -1.92 4.28 13.11
CA THR A 173 -2.97 4.61 12.15
C THR A 173 -4.36 4.30 12.69
N CYS A 174 -4.51 3.17 13.39
CA CYS A 174 -5.79 2.70 13.93
C CYS A 174 -6.03 3.09 15.41
N ARG A 175 -5.23 4.00 15.98
CA ARG A 175 -5.29 4.38 17.40
C ARG A 175 -6.66 4.87 17.88
N ASP A 176 -7.47 5.44 16.99
CA ASP A 176 -8.78 6.03 17.30
C ASP A 176 -9.94 5.11 16.90
N ALA A 177 -9.64 3.85 16.50
CA ALA A 177 -10.68 2.89 16.12
C ALA A 177 -11.52 2.48 17.33
N ILE A 178 -12.83 2.47 17.14
CA ILE A 178 -13.83 2.16 18.18
C ILE A 178 -14.78 1.06 17.70
N ALA A 179 -15.62 0.56 18.61
CA ALA A 179 -16.60 -0.47 18.30
C ALA A 179 -17.44 -0.10 17.06
N GLY A 180 -17.60 -1.06 16.15
CA GLY A 180 -18.31 -0.89 14.87
C GLY A 180 -17.50 -0.30 13.73
N ASP A 181 -16.26 0.13 13.94
CA ASP A 181 -15.35 0.52 12.86
C ASP A 181 -14.80 -0.71 12.13
N LEU A 182 -14.42 -0.56 10.86
CA LEU A 182 -13.83 -1.62 10.04
C LEU A 182 -12.35 -1.36 9.78
N ILE A 183 -11.51 -2.32 10.14
CA ILE A 183 -10.06 -2.30 9.91
C ILE A 183 -9.72 -3.37 8.86
N TYR A 184 -9.22 -2.94 7.70
CA TYR A 184 -8.68 -3.84 6.68
C TYR A 184 -7.16 -3.84 6.73
N LEU A 185 -6.58 -5.03 6.78
CA LEU A 185 -5.14 -5.24 6.91
C LEU A 185 -4.61 -6.05 5.71
N ASP A 186 -3.58 -5.53 5.04
CA ASP A 186 -2.82 -6.25 4.01
C ASP A 186 -1.31 -6.09 4.29
N PRO A 187 -0.81 -6.74 5.36
CA PRO A 187 0.57 -6.59 5.79
C PRO A 187 1.55 -7.21 4.79
N PRO A 188 2.85 -6.86 4.84
CA PRO A 188 3.87 -7.56 4.08
C PRO A 188 3.88 -9.03 4.47
N TYR A 189 3.82 -9.91 3.47
CA TYR A 189 3.79 -11.35 3.71
C TYR A 189 5.16 -11.88 4.08
N SER A 190 5.21 -12.74 5.09
CA SER A 190 6.41 -13.53 5.40
C SER A 190 6.74 -14.39 4.19
N VAL A 191 7.90 -14.19 3.59
CA VAL A 191 8.34 -14.99 2.44
C VAL A 191 8.68 -16.37 2.97
N LEU A 192 8.08 -17.40 2.39
CA LEU A 192 8.47 -18.80 2.60
C LEU A 192 10.00 -18.93 2.51
N GLU A 193 10.60 -19.63 3.47
CA GLU A 193 12.04 -19.87 3.59
C GLU A 193 12.69 -20.18 2.24
N GLY A 194 13.76 -19.47 1.89
CA GLY A 194 14.62 -19.77 0.75
C GLY A 194 14.73 -18.73 -0.35
N LYS A 195 13.93 -17.68 -0.40
CA LYS A 195 14.08 -16.57 -1.37
C LYS A 195 14.13 -15.25 -0.62
N GLY A 196 15.24 -14.53 -0.75
CA GLY A 196 15.62 -13.33 -0.01
C GLY A 196 14.46 -12.42 0.40
N LYS A 197 14.50 -11.94 1.65
CA LYS A 197 13.51 -11.02 2.21
C LYS A 197 13.37 -9.79 1.31
N VAL A 198 12.24 -9.66 0.62
CA VAL A 198 11.88 -8.41 -0.03
C VAL A 198 11.26 -7.54 1.07
N THR A 199 12.06 -6.64 1.63
CA THR A 199 11.56 -5.65 2.58
C THR A 199 11.08 -4.43 1.81
N TYR A 200 9.83 -4.06 1.96
CA TYR A 200 9.25 -2.83 1.40
C TYR A 200 9.80 -1.58 2.09
N THR A 201 10.18 -1.74 3.35
CA THR A 201 10.76 -0.70 4.19
C THR A 201 11.89 -1.32 5.03
N SER A 202 12.75 -0.48 5.58
CA SER A 202 13.80 -0.89 6.53
C SER A 202 13.28 -1.29 7.91
N VAL A 203 11.99 -1.11 8.18
CA VAL A 203 11.36 -1.43 9.47
C VAL A 203 11.01 -2.93 9.52
N PRO A 204 11.45 -3.67 10.54
CA PRO A 204 11.06 -5.05 10.75
C PRO A 204 9.55 -5.18 10.96
N PHE A 205 8.96 -6.24 10.41
CA PHE A 205 7.55 -6.59 10.58
C PHE A 205 7.43 -7.93 11.30
N SER A 206 6.55 -8.00 12.29
CA SER A 206 6.24 -9.19 13.10
C SER A 206 4.76 -9.57 12.94
N GLN A 207 4.50 -10.81 12.52
CA GLN A 207 3.15 -11.36 12.46
C GLN A 207 2.53 -11.52 13.88
N ALA A 208 3.35 -11.84 14.88
CA ALA A 208 2.89 -11.99 16.25
C ALA A 208 2.44 -10.64 16.86
N ASP A 209 3.21 -9.56 16.59
CA ASP A 209 2.83 -8.23 17.06
C ASP A 209 1.54 -7.74 16.38
N LEU A 210 1.40 -8.01 15.07
CA LEU A 210 0.15 -7.70 14.37
C LEU A 210 -1.03 -8.47 14.96
N LYS A 211 -0.83 -9.76 15.30
CA LYS A 211 -1.87 -10.57 15.93
C LYS A 211 -2.32 -9.98 17.27
N THR A 212 -1.39 -9.47 18.07
CA THR A 212 -1.71 -8.79 19.33
C THR A 212 -2.63 -7.59 19.12
N GLU A 213 -2.33 -6.75 18.11
CA GLU A 213 -3.19 -5.62 17.76
C GLU A 213 -4.56 -6.06 17.23
N VAL A 214 -4.60 -7.12 16.41
CA VAL A 214 -5.88 -7.68 15.91
C VAL A 214 -6.74 -8.18 17.07
N ASP A 215 -6.15 -8.84 18.07
CA ASP A 215 -6.87 -9.26 19.27
C ASP A 215 -7.38 -8.05 20.07
N PHE A 216 -6.55 -7.03 20.24
CA PHE A 216 -6.94 -5.79 20.89
C PHE A 216 -8.14 -5.13 20.21
N TRP A 217 -8.06 -4.87 18.88
CA TRP A 217 -9.18 -4.28 18.14
C TRP A 217 -10.45 -5.14 18.18
N THR A 218 -10.27 -6.47 18.17
CA THR A 218 -11.40 -7.40 18.33
C THR A 218 -12.08 -7.22 19.69
N THR A 219 -11.31 -7.09 20.77
CA THR A 219 -11.87 -6.85 22.11
C THR A 219 -12.52 -5.47 22.26
N GLN A 220 -12.08 -4.49 21.45
CA GLN A 220 -12.73 -3.18 21.36
C GLN A 220 -14.02 -3.19 20.52
N GLY A 221 -14.40 -4.32 19.92
CA GLY A 221 -15.60 -4.43 19.09
C GLY A 221 -15.44 -3.91 17.66
N CYS A 222 -14.19 -3.74 17.19
CA CYS A 222 -13.93 -3.40 15.80
C CYS A 222 -14.07 -4.63 14.89
N TYR A 223 -14.62 -4.44 13.70
CA TYR A 223 -14.54 -5.44 12.63
C TYR A 223 -13.14 -5.45 12.06
N VAL A 224 -12.52 -6.63 11.96
CA VAL A 224 -11.19 -6.80 11.35
C VAL A 224 -11.29 -7.77 10.18
N VAL A 225 -10.72 -7.36 9.05
CA VAL A 225 -10.50 -8.20 7.85
C VAL A 225 -9.03 -8.14 7.49
N LEU A 226 -8.37 -9.27 7.46
CA LEU A 226 -6.94 -9.41 7.22
C LEU A 226 -6.68 -10.30 6.00
N SER A 227 -5.98 -9.79 5.00
CA SER A 227 -5.38 -10.61 3.92
C SER A 227 -3.98 -11.05 4.33
N ASN A 228 -3.63 -12.32 4.12
CA ASN A 228 -2.28 -12.79 4.41
C ASN A 228 -1.90 -14.00 3.52
N ALA A 229 -0.61 -14.37 3.53
CA ALA A 229 -0.16 -15.61 2.92
C ALA A 229 -0.66 -16.83 3.73
N CYS A 230 -1.07 -17.87 3.03
CA CYS A 230 -1.44 -19.15 3.64
C CYS A 230 -0.17 -19.90 4.11
N THR A 231 0.37 -19.54 5.25
CA THR A 231 1.52 -20.21 5.88
C THR A 231 1.12 -20.92 7.17
N PRO A 232 1.83 -21.97 7.60
CA PRO A 232 1.56 -22.61 8.88
C PRO A 232 1.57 -21.64 10.06
N GLU A 233 2.49 -20.66 10.06
CA GLU A 233 2.59 -19.61 11.07
C GLU A 233 1.30 -18.79 11.14
N VAL A 234 0.81 -18.27 10.00
CA VAL A 234 -0.39 -17.46 9.92
C VAL A 234 -1.63 -18.27 10.32
N LEU A 235 -1.73 -19.53 9.85
CA LEU A 235 -2.86 -20.40 10.19
C LEU A 235 -2.92 -20.70 11.69
N GLU A 236 -1.78 -20.91 12.33
CA GLU A 236 -1.73 -21.14 13.79
C GLU A 236 -2.04 -19.89 14.58
N LEU A 237 -1.48 -18.72 14.20
CA LEU A 237 -1.77 -17.45 14.87
C LEU A 237 -3.25 -17.07 14.85
N TYR A 238 -3.94 -17.38 13.76
CA TYR A 238 -5.34 -16.99 13.55
C TYR A 238 -6.34 -18.15 13.59
N LYS A 239 -5.96 -19.31 14.18
CA LYS A 239 -6.80 -20.52 14.22
C LYS A 239 -8.19 -20.31 14.83
N ASP A 240 -8.32 -19.35 15.75
CA ASP A 240 -9.58 -18.99 16.42
C ASP A 240 -10.38 -17.93 15.65
N TYR A 241 -9.95 -17.54 14.46
CA TYR A 241 -10.61 -16.60 13.57
C TYR A 241 -11.26 -17.34 12.39
N LYS A 242 -12.21 -16.71 11.72
CA LYS A 242 -12.76 -17.29 10.49
C LYS A 242 -11.73 -17.12 9.36
N ILE A 243 -11.30 -18.22 8.75
CA ILE A 243 -10.31 -18.25 7.68
C ILE A 243 -10.98 -18.71 6.39
N GLU A 244 -10.89 -17.90 5.33
CA GLU A 244 -11.31 -18.24 3.99
C GLU A 244 -10.08 -18.33 3.08
N TYR A 245 -9.98 -19.39 2.28
CA TYR A 245 -8.86 -19.62 1.38
C TYR A 245 -9.11 -18.96 0.03
N LEU A 246 -8.12 -18.23 -0.48
CA LEU A 246 -8.15 -17.55 -1.76
C LEU A 246 -7.11 -18.14 -2.70
N GLU A 247 -7.49 -18.41 -3.94
CA GLU A 247 -6.52 -18.72 -5.00
C GLU A 247 -6.15 -17.42 -5.72
N ALA A 248 -5.00 -16.86 -5.38
CA ALA A 248 -4.47 -15.69 -6.07
C ALA A 248 -3.33 -16.11 -7.02
N SER A 249 -3.44 -15.72 -8.30
CA SER A 249 -2.33 -15.87 -9.24
C SER A 249 -1.31 -14.75 -9.00
N ARG A 250 -0.15 -15.06 -8.41
CA ARG A 250 0.97 -14.14 -8.34
C ARG A 250 1.84 -14.26 -9.59
N CYS A 251 2.07 -13.15 -10.27
CA CYS A 251 3.20 -13.03 -11.18
C CYS A 251 4.47 -12.85 -10.35
N VAL A 252 5.23 -13.92 -10.14
CA VAL A 252 6.59 -13.81 -9.60
C VAL A 252 7.52 -13.48 -10.76
N ALA A 253 8.23 -12.36 -10.63
CA ALA A 253 9.21 -11.93 -11.62
C ALA A 253 10.36 -12.93 -11.76
N GLY A 254 10.74 -13.24 -12.97
CA GLY A 254 12.10 -13.64 -13.33
C GLY A 254 12.34 -15.06 -13.80
N ASN A 255 11.53 -16.07 -13.45
CA ASN A 255 11.79 -17.45 -13.85
C ASN A 255 10.59 -18.27 -14.37
N GLY A 256 9.51 -17.61 -14.72
CA GLY A 256 8.38 -18.27 -15.40
C GLY A 256 7.52 -19.24 -14.55
N ASP A 257 7.86 -19.47 -13.31
CA ASP A 257 7.18 -20.42 -12.42
C ASP A 257 5.91 -19.75 -11.83
N ARG A 258 4.79 -19.96 -12.48
CA ARG A 258 3.45 -19.50 -12.05
C ARG A 258 2.81 -20.52 -11.13
N ARG A 259 3.24 -20.58 -9.89
CA ARG A 259 2.48 -21.34 -8.88
C ARG A 259 1.40 -20.45 -8.28
N PRO A 260 0.14 -20.92 -8.18
CA PRO A 260 -0.89 -20.18 -7.46
C PRO A 260 -0.43 -20.05 -5.99
N ALA A 261 -0.15 -18.82 -5.57
CA ALA A 261 0.09 -18.58 -4.16
C ALA A 261 -1.26 -18.63 -3.45
N LYS A 262 -1.42 -19.53 -2.49
CA LYS A 262 -2.59 -19.55 -1.62
C LYS A 262 -2.52 -18.35 -0.69
N GLU A 263 -3.53 -17.52 -0.74
CA GLU A 263 -3.77 -16.43 0.22
C GLU A 263 -4.95 -16.80 1.11
N VAL A 264 -5.02 -16.20 2.26
CA VAL A 264 -6.16 -16.34 3.17
C VAL A 264 -6.75 -14.98 3.47
N LEU A 265 -8.06 -14.94 3.64
CA LEU A 265 -8.79 -13.83 4.20
C LEU A 265 -9.32 -14.24 5.57
N ILE A 266 -8.96 -13.48 6.58
CA ILE A 266 -9.23 -13.77 7.98
C ILE A 266 -10.14 -12.68 8.52
N ASN A 267 -11.18 -13.03 9.28
CA ASN A 267 -12.05 -12.05 9.93
C ASN A 267 -12.49 -12.50 11.32
N ASN A 268 -12.93 -11.53 12.12
CA ASN A 268 -13.33 -11.72 13.52
C ASN A 268 -14.84 -11.63 13.74
N PHE A 269 -15.68 -11.60 12.72
CA PHE A 269 -17.11 -11.24 12.85
C PHE A 269 -17.89 -12.14 13.79
N HIS A 270 -17.52 -13.43 13.92
CA HIS A 270 -18.14 -14.35 14.86
C HIS A 270 -17.76 -14.10 16.33
N LYS A 271 -16.80 -13.19 16.59
CA LYS A 271 -16.34 -12.82 17.94
C LYS A 271 -16.95 -11.50 18.42
N ILE A 272 -17.64 -10.79 17.52
CA ILE A 272 -18.30 -9.51 17.79
C ILE A 272 -19.79 -9.80 17.80
N GLY A 273 -20.35 -9.92 18.99
CA GLY A 273 -21.77 -10.20 19.24
C GLY A 273 -22.37 -9.17 20.15
#